data_db3b0d5b9f7dcdb87c543f1110479240
#
_entry.id   db3b0d5b9f7dcdb87c543f1110479240
#
_cell.length_a   1.000
_cell.length_b   1.000
_cell.length_c   1.000
_cell.angle_alpha   90.00
_cell.angle_beta   90.00
_cell.angle_gamma   90.00
#
_symmetry.space_group_name_H-M   'P 1'
#
loop_
_entity.id
_entity.type
_entity.pdbx_description
1 polymer ?
#
loop_
_entity_poly.entity_id
_entity_poly.type
_entity_poly.pdbx_seq_one_letter_code
_entity_poly.pdbx_strand_id
1 'polypeptide(L)'
;MDKNTILGFVLIALVLIGFSWYNQPSAEQIEAQHREDSIAAVIKANTEKKQKADEAARKAQAEAAAKGDSTATFFSALNGNNKQIVLKNDKVELTFNTKGGAISKAIIKGFEDRDNKMDVTLFDEKTQKMNFLLAGKSENIITQDLYFTPSNVTSNTVTMTAQAANGGSIVLNYELGKDYMLHFSLQANGLSGMFAPNYKQMDIEWTDMARQQEKGFTFENRYSTLTYKEKNGGTDYLSETSQVIDESIEEQLDWVAFKNQFFSATLIAKDDFAANSLMTSIPQEKGSGFLKQFNAKMKTAFDPTGAQPTEFEMYIGPNDFRLIKEVEEQSRFGKDLDLEQLVYLGWPLFRYINRFFTIYVFDWLTSWGFGMGIVLILITLLLKAITFPMVKKSYMSSAKMRVLKPKLDEATKQYDKPEDSMKKQQAMMQMYSQYGVSPLSGCLPMLIQMPIWIAMFNFVPNAIQLRRQSFLWIDDLSTYDPIIEWGTQIWGIGDHLSLTCILFCVSNVLYSYMTMRQQKDQMVGQQAEQMKMMQWMMYLMPVMFFFMFNDYSSGLNFYYFISLFFSAAIMWALRKTTNDEKLLAILEAKYKENKNNPNKKTSGLAARLEAMQKQAEELQRQRMNQQKK
;
A
#
# COMPACT_ATOMS: atom_id res chain seq x y z
N MET A 1 -42.54 -7.93 -9.13
CA MET A 1 -41.29 -8.62 -9.59
C MET A 1 -41.70 -9.82 -10.40
N ASP A 2 -41.21 -9.93 -11.61
CA ASP A 2 -41.48 -11.05 -12.51
C ASP A 2 -40.84 -12.35 -11.95
N LYS A 3 -41.51 -13.51 -12.14
CA LYS A 3 -41.02 -14.82 -11.64
C LYS A 3 -39.57 -15.09 -12.09
N ASN A 4 -39.19 -14.63 -13.27
CA ASN A 4 -37.83 -14.74 -13.80
C ASN A 4 -36.82 -13.90 -13.05
N THR A 5 -37.21 -12.78 -12.47
CA THR A 5 -36.35 -11.91 -11.65
C THR A 5 -36.10 -12.54 -10.29
N ILE A 6 -37.14 -13.17 -9.68
CA ILE A 6 -37.01 -13.91 -8.43
C ILE A 6 -36.12 -15.15 -8.63
N LEU A 7 -36.34 -15.90 -9.72
CA LEU A 7 -35.52 -17.04 -10.08
C LEU A 7 -34.04 -16.63 -10.30
N GLY A 8 -33.80 -15.46 -10.92
CA GLY A 8 -32.48 -14.87 -11.08
C GLY A 8 -31.79 -14.56 -9.74
N PHE A 9 -32.51 -13.95 -8.78
CA PHE A 9 -31.98 -13.71 -7.44
C PHE A 9 -31.66 -15.00 -6.67
N VAL A 10 -32.54 -16.00 -6.76
CA VAL A 10 -32.32 -17.31 -6.15
C VAL A 10 -31.12 -18.00 -6.80
N LEU A 11 -30.95 -17.93 -8.11
CA LEU A 11 -29.81 -18.50 -8.83
C LEU A 11 -28.49 -17.81 -8.47
N ILE A 12 -28.50 -16.49 -8.31
CA ILE A 12 -27.31 -15.72 -7.87
C ILE A 12 -26.97 -16.05 -6.42
N ALA A 13 -27.98 -16.12 -5.54
CA ALA A 13 -27.77 -16.55 -4.18
C ALA A 13 -27.20 -17.99 -4.12
N LEU A 14 -27.70 -18.88 -4.97
CA LEU A 14 -27.18 -20.25 -5.10
C LEU A 14 -25.77 -20.29 -5.69
N VAL A 15 -25.45 -19.40 -6.64
CA VAL A 15 -24.09 -19.28 -7.20
C VAL A 15 -23.15 -18.70 -6.17
N LEU A 16 -23.56 -17.69 -5.40
CA LEU A 16 -22.75 -17.15 -4.30
C LEU A 16 -22.56 -18.14 -3.17
N ILE A 17 -23.62 -18.89 -2.81
CA ILE A 17 -23.55 -19.98 -1.84
C ILE A 17 -22.69 -21.11 -2.39
N GLY A 18 -22.89 -21.50 -3.64
CA GLY A 18 -22.09 -22.51 -4.33
C GLY A 18 -20.63 -22.11 -4.50
N PHE A 19 -20.35 -20.84 -4.80
CA PHE A 19 -19.00 -20.29 -4.87
C PHE A 19 -18.37 -20.17 -3.49
N SER A 20 -19.14 -19.76 -2.49
CA SER A 20 -18.73 -19.75 -1.08
C SER A 20 -18.48 -21.19 -0.57
N TRP A 21 -19.30 -22.15 -1.01
CA TRP A 21 -19.14 -23.57 -0.66
C TRP A 21 -17.97 -24.23 -1.41
N TYR A 22 -17.78 -23.86 -2.69
CA TYR A 22 -16.64 -24.30 -3.50
C TYR A 22 -15.33 -23.70 -3.04
N ASN A 23 -15.36 -22.44 -2.57
CA ASN A 23 -14.22 -21.75 -1.95
C ASN A 23 -14.17 -21.92 -0.43
N GLN A 24 -15.05 -22.74 0.17
CA GLN A 24 -14.81 -23.17 1.54
C GLN A 24 -13.45 -23.89 1.55
N PRO A 25 -12.54 -23.44 2.41
CA PRO A 25 -11.26 -24.11 2.53
C PRO A 25 -11.52 -25.59 2.77
N SER A 26 -10.82 -26.45 2.04
CA SER A 26 -10.93 -27.91 2.22
C SER A 26 -10.60 -28.24 3.66
N ALA A 27 -11.05 -29.41 4.15
CA ALA A 27 -10.71 -29.85 5.50
C ALA A 27 -9.18 -29.79 5.75
N GLU A 28 -8.36 -30.08 4.72
CA GLU A 28 -6.90 -29.90 4.74
C GLU A 28 -6.48 -28.43 4.88
N GLN A 29 -7.17 -27.50 4.21
CA GLN A 29 -6.88 -26.05 4.32
C GLN A 29 -7.33 -25.50 5.66
N ILE A 30 -8.45 -25.97 6.22
CA ILE A 30 -8.91 -25.64 7.59
C ILE A 30 -7.94 -26.22 8.62
N GLU A 31 -7.48 -27.46 8.45
CA GLU A 31 -6.44 -28.03 9.31
C GLU A 31 -5.09 -27.30 9.15
N ALA A 32 -4.72 -26.91 7.94
CA ALA A 32 -3.53 -26.09 7.69
C ALA A 32 -3.66 -24.72 8.37
N GLN A 33 -4.81 -24.06 8.23
CA GLN A 33 -5.09 -22.78 8.87
C GLN A 33 -5.14 -22.90 10.40
N HIS A 34 -5.77 -23.94 10.96
CA HIS A 34 -5.70 -24.23 12.39
C HIS A 34 -4.30 -24.61 12.87
N ARG A 35 -3.48 -25.25 12.04
CA ARG A 35 -2.05 -25.46 12.35
C ARG A 35 -1.28 -24.14 12.32
N GLU A 36 -1.50 -23.30 11.32
CA GLU A 36 -0.88 -21.97 11.22
C GLU A 36 -1.31 -21.08 12.38
N ASP A 37 -2.59 -21.04 12.73
CA ASP A 37 -3.11 -20.32 13.90
C ASP A 37 -2.53 -20.86 15.20
N SER A 38 -2.41 -22.20 15.32
CA SER A 38 -1.79 -22.84 16.47
C SER A 38 -0.30 -22.57 16.54
N ILE A 39 0.41 -22.59 15.40
CA ILE A 39 1.83 -22.24 15.29
C ILE A 39 2.02 -20.77 15.62
N ALA A 40 1.19 -19.87 15.08
CA ALA A 40 1.21 -18.44 15.39
C ALA A 40 0.95 -18.18 16.88
N ALA A 41 -0.02 -18.84 17.49
CA ALA A 41 -0.28 -18.76 18.93
C ALA A 41 0.90 -19.30 19.76
N VAL A 42 1.53 -20.40 19.32
CA VAL A 42 2.71 -20.98 19.98
C VAL A 42 3.93 -20.06 19.78
N ILE A 43 4.13 -19.49 18.60
CA ILE A 43 5.21 -18.52 18.35
C ILE A 43 5.00 -17.28 19.22
N LYS A 44 3.78 -16.72 19.25
CA LYS A 44 3.42 -15.58 20.11
C LYS A 44 3.69 -15.89 21.58
N ALA A 45 3.18 -17.01 22.07
CA ALA A 45 3.38 -17.46 23.45
C ALA A 45 4.84 -17.77 23.77
N ASN A 46 5.58 -18.37 22.83
CA ASN A 46 7.00 -18.66 23.01
C ASN A 46 7.84 -17.38 22.93
N THR A 47 7.49 -16.44 22.06
CA THR A 47 8.17 -15.13 21.95
C THR A 47 7.95 -14.32 23.23
N GLU A 48 6.71 -14.25 23.72
CA GLU A 48 6.40 -13.59 25.01
C GLU A 48 7.07 -14.31 26.20
N LYS A 49 7.06 -15.66 26.20
CA LYS A 49 7.70 -16.45 27.24
C LYS A 49 9.22 -16.33 27.20
N LYS A 50 9.81 -16.30 26.00
CA LYS A 50 11.25 -16.07 25.81
C LYS A 50 11.65 -14.65 26.20
N GLN A 51 10.87 -13.63 25.82
CA GLN A 51 11.08 -12.25 26.23
C GLN A 51 11.01 -12.10 27.76
N LYS A 52 9.99 -12.70 28.42
CA LYS A 52 9.87 -12.71 29.89
C LYS A 52 10.98 -13.50 30.55
N ALA A 53 11.40 -14.62 29.97
CA ALA A 53 12.50 -15.43 30.49
C ALA A 53 13.85 -14.70 30.32
N ASP A 54 14.09 -14.09 29.17
CA ASP A 54 15.29 -13.30 28.90
C ASP A 54 15.32 -12.05 29.79
N GLU A 55 14.17 -11.39 30.03
CA GLU A 55 14.06 -10.24 30.94
C GLU A 55 14.25 -10.68 32.40
N ALA A 56 13.72 -11.83 32.81
CA ALA A 56 13.93 -12.39 34.14
C ALA A 56 15.38 -12.85 34.35
N ALA A 57 15.99 -13.49 33.33
CA ALA A 57 17.41 -13.85 33.36
C ALA A 57 18.33 -12.62 33.40
N ARG A 58 18.01 -11.58 32.61
CA ARG A 58 18.69 -10.28 32.65
C ARG A 58 18.55 -9.59 34.00
N LYS A 59 17.34 -9.57 34.60
CA LYS A 59 17.14 -9.05 35.97
C LYS A 59 17.93 -9.84 36.99
N ALA A 60 17.93 -11.16 36.91
CA ALA A 60 18.69 -12.01 37.83
C ALA A 60 20.20 -11.79 37.68
N GLN A 61 20.71 -11.63 36.43
CA GLN A 61 22.10 -11.28 36.18
C GLN A 61 22.46 -9.87 36.67
N ALA A 62 21.59 -8.88 36.38
CA ALA A 62 21.78 -7.50 36.89
C ALA A 62 21.72 -7.44 38.43
N GLU A 63 20.82 -8.19 39.06
CA GLU A 63 20.75 -8.29 40.53
C GLU A 63 21.92 -9.07 41.12
N ALA A 64 22.41 -10.10 40.45
CA ALA A 64 23.60 -10.84 40.87
C ALA A 64 24.88 -9.98 40.71
N ALA A 65 25.01 -9.25 39.60
CA ALA A 65 26.08 -8.27 39.37
C ALA A 65 26.01 -7.09 40.37
N ALA A 66 24.80 -6.62 40.71
CA ALA A 66 24.60 -5.57 41.69
C ALA A 66 24.89 -6.01 43.12
N LYS A 67 24.83 -7.31 43.44
CA LYS A 67 24.95 -7.86 44.80
C LYS A 67 26.34 -8.31 45.21
N GLY A 68 27.34 -8.37 44.32
CA GLY A 68 28.55 -8.96 44.83
C GLY A 68 29.81 -9.04 44.01
N ASP A 69 29.81 -8.70 42.76
CA ASP A 69 31.07 -8.78 42.02
C ASP A 69 31.59 -7.38 41.64
N SER A 70 32.33 -6.81 42.58
CA SER A 70 33.07 -5.54 42.33
C SER A 70 34.14 -5.71 41.23
N THR A 71 34.30 -6.88 40.67
CA THR A 71 35.22 -7.19 39.57
C THR A 71 34.56 -7.09 38.20
N ALA A 72 33.22 -6.94 38.11
CA ALA A 72 32.53 -6.70 36.85
C ALA A 72 33.03 -5.41 36.18
N THR A 73 33.35 -5.46 34.92
CA THR A 73 33.97 -4.37 34.18
C THR A 73 33.15 -3.08 34.23
N PHE A 74 31.82 -3.19 34.18
CA PHE A 74 30.90 -2.03 34.25
C PHE A 74 30.15 -1.90 35.57
N PHE A 75 30.72 -2.39 36.69
CA PHE A 75 30.07 -2.37 38.02
C PHE A 75 29.51 -0.99 38.40
N SER A 76 30.27 0.08 38.17
CA SER A 76 29.85 1.46 38.46
C SER A 76 28.69 1.90 37.54
N ALA A 77 28.63 1.41 36.32
CA ALA A 77 27.58 1.75 35.36
C ALA A 77 26.33 0.87 35.47
N LEU A 78 26.38 -0.25 36.23
CA LEU A 78 25.19 -1.07 36.51
C LEU A 78 24.28 -0.44 37.56
N ASN A 79 24.80 0.52 38.34
CA ASN A 79 24.09 1.19 39.42
C ASN A 79 23.97 2.69 39.12
N GLY A 80 22.75 3.21 39.11
CA GLY A 80 22.50 4.63 38.81
C GLY A 80 21.01 4.99 38.89
N ASN A 81 20.75 6.28 38.69
CA ASN A 81 19.40 6.81 38.62
C ASN A 81 19.06 7.12 37.18
N ASN A 82 17.93 6.60 36.69
CA ASN A 82 17.45 6.97 35.38
C ASN A 82 17.01 8.43 35.34
N LYS A 83 17.60 9.20 34.42
CA LYS A 83 17.21 10.58 34.11
C LYS A 83 16.82 10.68 32.66
N GLN A 84 15.90 11.57 32.35
CA GLN A 84 15.49 11.87 31.00
C GLN A 84 16.20 13.10 30.47
N ILE A 85 16.66 13.04 29.23
CA ILE A 85 17.26 14.13 28.48
C ILE A 85 16.46 14.33 27.21
N VAL A 86 16.13 15.59 26.91
CA VAL A 86 15.30 15.94 25.76
C VAL A 86 16.13 16.72 24.77
N LEU A 87 16.20 16.20 23.53
CA LEU A 87 16.66 16.94 22.37
C LEU A 87 15.46 17.37 21.55
N LYS A 88 15.45 18.60 21.07
CA LYS A 88 14.31 19.13 20.31
C LYS A 88 14.71 20.17 19.30
N ASN A 89 13.96 20.18 18.20
CA ASN A 89 13.93 21.24 17.21
C ASN A 89 12.46 21.65 16.95
N ASP A 90 12.18 22.37 15.88
CA ASP A 90 10.84 22.82 15.52
C ASP A 90 9.94 21.67 14.98
N LYS A 91 10.51 20.53 14.63
CA LYS A 91 9.83 19.40 13.98
C LYS A 91 9.61 18.21 14.89
N VAL A 92 10.59 17.88 15.73
CA VAL A 92 10.55 16.70 16.61
C VAL A 92 11.05 17.02 18.00
N GLU A 93 10.59 16.21 18.96
CA GLU A 93 11.10 16.18 20.33
C GLU A 93 11.42 14.73 20.69
N LEU A 94 12.69 14.48 21.02
CA LEU A 94 13.24 13.16 21.31
C LEU A 94 13.68 13.10 22.77
N THR A 95 13.19 12.11 23.52
CA THR A 95 13.59 11.86 24.90
C THR A 95 14.53 10.66 24.95
N PHE A 96 15.61 10.80 25.68
CA PHE A 96 16.61 9.77 25.93
C PHE A 96 16.62 9.41 27.41
N ASN A 97 16.73 8.13 27.74
CA ASN A 97 16.91 7.67 29.09
C ASN A 97 18.41 7.47 29.40
N THR A 98 18.89 7.90 30.54
CA THR A 98 20.26 7.58 30.95
C THR A 98 20.46 6.09 31.24
N LYS A 99 19.41 5.36 31.62
CA LYS A 99 19.41 3.90 31.59
C LYS A 99 19.27 3.42 30.16
N GLY A 100 20.24 2.68 29.68
CA GLY A 100 20.32 2.19 28.29
C GLY A 100 20.97 3.18 27.32
N GLY A 101 20.99 4.47 27.64
CA GLY A 101 21.57 5.52 26.80
C GLY A 101 20.82 5.77 25.49
N ALA A 102 19.71 5.05 25.23
CA ALA A 102 18.99 5.06 23.96
C ALA A 102 17.79 6.03 23.99
N ILE A 103 17.28 6.32 22.78
CA ILE A 103 16.04 7.07 22.60
C ILE A 103 14.87 6.27 23.19
N SER A 104 14.04 6.92 24.00
CA SER A 104 12.91 6.29 24.68
C SER A 104 11.55 6.84 24.28
N LYS A 105 11.49 8.07 23.70
CA LYS A 105 10.24 8.68 23.25
C LYS A 105 10.49 9.59 22.05
N ALA A 106 9.57 9.58 21.09
CA ALA A 106 9.58 10.49 19.96
C ALA A 106 8.21 11.14 19.77
N ILE A 107 8.19 12.47 19.70
CA ILE A 107 7.03 13.29 19.40
C ILE A 107 7.29 14.02 18.08
N ILE A 108 6.36 13.91 17.14
CA ILE A 108 6.38 14.63 15.85
C ILE A 108 5.45 15.83 15.99
N LYS A 109 6.02 17.04 15.93
CA LYS A 109 5.30 18.29 16.14
C LYS A 109 4.51 18.72 14.92
N GLY A 110 3.40 19.41 15.16
CA GLY A 110 2.56 19.96 14.10
C GLY A 110 1.63 18.95 13.42
N PHE A 111 1.56 17.73 13.94
CA PHE A 111 0.59 16.72 13.54
C PHE A 111 -0.19 16.26 14.77
N GLU A 112 -1.51 16.37 14.70
CA GLU A 112 -2.39 15.95 15.80
C GLU A 112 -2.46 14.42 15.89
N ASP A 113 -2.55 13.90 17.12
CA ASP A 113 -2.79 12.48 17.40
C ASP A 113 -4.20 12.03 16.98
N ARG A 114 -4.50 10.73 17.16
CA ARG A 114 -5.82 10.16 16.82
C ARG A 114 -6.99 10.91 17.48
N ASP A 115 -6.79 11.43 18.68
CA ASP A 115 -7.81 12.09 19.47
C ASP A 115 -7.89 13.60 19.22
N ASN A 116 -7.07 14.16 18.32
CA ASN A 116 -6.95 15.59 17.98
C ASN A 116 -6.62 16.48 19.19
N LYS A 117 -5.78 15.98 20.09
CA LYS A 117 -5.47 16.67 21.35
C LYS A 117 -4.03 17.07 21.53
N MET A 118 -3.11 16.30 20.98
CA MET A 118 -1.67 16.49 21.20
C MET A 118 -0.90 16.20 19.91
N ASP A 119 0.38 16.58 19.90
CA ASP A 119 1.30 16.17 18.84
C ASP A 119 1.46 14.63 18.80
N VAL A 120 1.70 14.08 17.62
CA VAL A 120 1.84 12.64 17.42
C VAL A 120 2.99 12.08 18.24
N THR A 121 2.68 11.22 19.19
CA THR A 121 3.67 10.38 19.86
C THR A 121 3.86 9.10 19.06
N LEU A 122 5.00 8.99 18.36
CA LEU A 122 5.28 7.83 17.51
C LEU A 122 5.54 6.60 18.37
N PHE A 123 6.40 6.72 19.40
CA PHE A 123 6.68 5.69 20.37
C PHE A 123 7.04 6.30 21.73
N ASP A 124 7.00 5.51 22.80
CA ASP A 124 7.45 5.89 24.14
C ASP A 124 8.21 4.72 24.83
N GLU A 125 8.69 4.95 26.06
CA GLU A 125 9.49 3.99 26.84
C GLU A 125 8.81 2.64 27.10
N LYS A 126 7.47 2.58 26.99
CA LYS A 126 6.70 1.35 27.17
C LYS A 126 6.58 0.56 25.88
N THR A 127 6.65 1.24 24.75
CA THR A 127 6.41 0.64 23.43
C THR A 127 7.69 0.33 22.67
N GLN A 128 8.72 1.19 22.81
CA GLN A 128 9.96 1.06 22.05
C GLN A 128 11.14 0.67 22.96
N LYS A 129 12.00 -0.21 22.44
CA LYS A 129 13.28 -0.57 23.05
C LYS A 129 14.34 -0.71 21.96
N MET A 130 15.49 -0.09 22.16
CA MET A 130 16.67 -0.24 21.33
C MET A 130 17.85 -0.61 22.21
N ASN A 131 18.56 -1.67 21.87
CA ASN A 131 19.66 -2.22 22.64
C ASN A 131 20.81 -2.58 21.73
N PHE A 132 22.04 -2.27 22.16
CA PHE A 132 23.28 -2.69 21.52
C PHE A 132 23.95 -3.74 22.40
N LEU A 133 24.28 -4.88 21.79
CA LEU A 133 24.93 -5.98 22.47
C LEU A 133 26.33 -6.18 21.86
N LEU A 134 27.34 -6.09 22.71
CA LEU A 134 28.75 -6.31 22.36
C LEU A 134 29.23 -7.58 23.07
N ALA A 135 29.57 -8.60 22.30
CA ALA A 135 30.01 -9.89 22.85
C ALA A 135 31.46 -9.81 23.30
N GLY A 136 31.69 -9.80 24.60
CA GLY A 136 33.01 -9.85 25.21
C GLY A 136 33.53 -11.27 25.41
N LYS A 137 34.82 -11.41 25.74
CA LYS A 137 35.48 -12.71 26.00
C LYS A 137 34.93 -13.44 27.24
N SER A 138 34.62 -12.70 28.29
CA SER A 138 34.17 -13.21 29.57
C SER A 138 32.74 -12.76 29.91
N GLU A 139 32.35 -11.59 29.49
CA GLU A 139 31.02 -11.04 29.72
C GLU A 139 30.52 -10.25 28.52
N ASN A 140 29.23 -10.27 28.25
CA ASN A 140 28.61 -9.47 27.22
C ASN A 140 28.25 -8.10 27.79
N ILE A 141 28.47 -7.05 26.99
CA ILE A 141 28.05 -5.69 27.33
C ILE A 141 26.70 -5.46 26.67
N ILE A 142 25.68 -5.22 27.49
CA ILE A 142 24.30 -4.95 27.08
C ILE A 142 23.99 -3.51 27.46
N THR A 143 23.88 -2.62 26.49
CA THR A 143 23.72 -1.19 26.77
C THR A 143 22.46 -0.88 27.58
N GLN A 144 21.38 -1.64 27.39
CA GLN A 144 20.12 -1.48 28.13
C GLN A 144 20.27 -1.62 29.66
N ASP A 145 21.28 -2.35 30.12
CA ASP A 145 21.51 -2.59 31.55
C ASP A 145 22.39 -1.51 32.20
N LEU A 146 23.06 -0.70 31.38
CA LEU A 146 24.02 0.33 31.85
C LEU A 146 23.33 1.67 32.07
N TYR A 147 23.82 2.40 33.09
CA TYR A 147 23.50 3.81 33.31
C TYR A 147 24.60 4.69 32.72
N PHE A 148 24.19 5.56 31.83
CA PHE A 148 25.08 6.50 31.16
C PHE A 148 25.06 7.86 31.84
N THR A 149 26.24 8.48 31.94
CA THR A 149 26.39 9.84 32.41
C THR A 149 26.32 10.80 31.22
N PRO A 150 25.36 11.73 31.20
CA PRO A 150 25.23 12.68 30.09
C PRO A 150 26.27 13.82 30.25
N SER A 151 26.81 14.24 29.12
CA SER A 151 27.67 15.42 28.97
C SER A 151 27.38 16.11 27.64
N ASN A 152 27.93 17.32 27.45
CA ASN A 152 27.74 18.12 26.23
C ASN A 152 26.26 18.29 25.85
N VAL A 153 25.39 18.45 26.85
CA VAL A 153 23.93 18.55 26.63
C VAL A 153 23.61 19.94 26.10
N THR A 154 23.03 19.97 24.89
CA THR A 154 22.47 21.19 24.29
C THR A 154 21.02 20.94 23.91
N SER A 155 20.38 21.83 23.15
CA SER A 155 19.02 21.60 22.60
C SER A 155 18.96 20.47 21.58
N ASN A 156 20.10 20.17 20.92
CA ASN A 156 20.14 19.21 19.80
C ASN A 156 21.28 18.19 19.90
N THR A 157 22.14 18.24 20.93
CA THR A 157 23.23 17.28 21.13
C THR A 157 23.26 16.72 22.54
N VAL A 158 23.72 15.48 22.68
CA VAL A 158 24.09 14.88 23.97
C VAL A 158 25.13 13.78 23.75
N THR A 159 26.09 13.70 24.63
CA THR A 159 27.04 12.60 24.76
C THR A 159 26.68 11.79 26.00
N MET A 160 26.43 10.50 25.83
CA MET A 160 26.13 9.55 26.90
C MET A 160 27.32 8.62 27.11
N THR A 161 27.88 8.55 28.31
CA THR A 161 29.10 7.76 28.62
C THR A 161 28.82 6.77 29.75
N ALA A 162 29.04 5.49 29.51
CA ALA A 162 29.10 4.44 30.52
C ALA A 162 30.57 4.10 30.80
N GLN A 163 31.04 4.33 32.05
CA GLN A 163 32.42 4.10 32.44
C GLN A 163 32.62 2.66 32.90
N ALA A 164 33.74 2.07 32.47
CA ALA A 164 34.21 0.78 32.93
C ALA A 164 35.26 0.95 34.06
N ALA A 165 35.39 -0.04 34.94
CA ALA A 165 36.32 -0.03 36.07
C ALA A 165 37.79 0.05 35.64
N ASN A 166 38.11 -0.43 34.43
CA ASN A 166 39.47 -0.40 33.85
C ASN A 166 39.82 0.94 33.17
N GLY A 167 38.97 1.97 33.31
CA GLY A 167 39.14 3.27 32.68
C GLY A 167 38.62 3.36 31.24
N GLY A 168 38.15 2.24 30.65
CA GLY A 168 37.49 2.24 29.34
C GLY A 168 36.05 2.76 29.46
N SER A 169 35.40 2.97 28.31
CA SER A 169 34.01 3.47 28.28
C SER A 169 33.29 3.09 27.01
N ILE A 170 31.97 2.98 27.12
CA ILE A 170 31.04 2.99 25.97
C ILE A 170 30.49 4.41 25.85
N VAL A 171 30.60 5.00 24.67
CA VAL A 171 30.16 6.37 24.40
C VAL A 171 29.10 6.32 23.27
N LEU A 172 27.95 6.94 23.53
CA LEU A 172 26.90 7.20 22.55
C LEU A 172 26.81 8.72 22.34
N ASN A 173 27.04 9.18 21.13
CA ASN A 173 26.89 10.57 20.75
C ASN A 173 25.63 10.73 19.90
N TYR A 174 24.80 11.70 20.25
CA TYR A 174 23.56 12.01 19.55
C TYR A 174 23.59 13.47 19.09
N GLU A 175 23.17 13.69 17.85
CA GLU A 175 23.00 15.00 17.25
C GLU A 175 21.70 15.04 16.45
N LEU A 176 20.73 15.81 16.91
CA LEU A 176 19.47 16.04 16.19
C LEU A 176 19.68 17.12 15.13
N GLY A 177 19.39 16.81 13.87
CA GLY A 177 19.38 17.75 12.75
C GLY A 177 18.34 18.86 12.92
N LYS A 178 18.25 19.73 11.93
CA LYS A 178 17.22 20.78 11.88
C LYS A 178 15.85 20.27 11.41
N ASP A 179 15.84 19.07 10.89
CA ASP A 179 14.69 18.37 10.32
C ASP A 179 14.29 17.14 11.16
N TYR A 180 13.98 16.03 10.49
CA TYR A 180 13.55 14.76 11.08
C TYR A 180 14.68 13.74 11.23
N MET A 181 15.95 14.12 10.97
CA MET A 181 17.08 13.20 11.03
C MET A 181 17.85 13.34 12.35
N LEU A 182 18.02 12.22 13.03
CA LEU A 182 18.91 12.07 14.19
C LEU A 182 20.18 11.35 13.73
N HIS A 183 21.34 11.95 13.93
CA HIS A 183 22.64 11.31 13.73
C HIS A 183 23.14 10.78 15.06
N PHE A 184 23.67 9.58 15.10
CA PHE A 184 24.28 9.06 16.32
C PHE A 184 25.38 8.04 16.04
N SER A 185 26.24 7.86 17.04
CA SER A 185 27.35 6.90 16.96
C SER A 185 27.55 6.17 18.29
N LEU A 186 28.06 4.94 18.19
CA LEU A 186 28.51 4.14 19.33
C LEU A 186 30.02 3.90 19.20
N GLN A 187 30.78 4.11 20.28
CA GLN A 187 32.22 3.90 20.32
C GLN A 187 32.63 3.25 21.66
N ALA A 188 33.49 2.23 21.58
CA ALA A 188 34.02 1.53 22.76
C ALA A 188 35.49 1.91 23.00
N ASN A 189 35.74 2.88 23.85
CA ASN A 189 37.09 3.41 24.12
C ASN A 189 37.80 2.63 25.23
N GLY A 190 39.07 2.24 25.00
CA GLY A 190 39.87 1.55 25.99
C GLY A 190 39.41 0.16 26.41
N LEU A 191 38.57 -0.47 25.60
CA LEU A 191 37.94 -1.78 25.86
C LEU A 191 38.44 -2.90 24.95
N SER A 192 39.47 -2.65 24.14
CA SER A 192 39.96 -3.63 23.14
C SER A 192 40.34 -5.00 23.72
N GLY A 193 40.86 -5.01 24.96
CA GLY A 193 41.18 -6.25 25.67
C GLY A 193 39.99 -7.13 26.04
N MET A 194 38.81 -6.58 26.10
CA MET A 194 37.57 -7.31 26.39
C MET A 194 37.02 -8.09 25.23
N PHE A 195 37.33 -7.72 23.99
CA PHE A 195 36.81 -8.33 22.78
C PHE A 195 37.81 -9.36 22.20
N ALA A 196 37.25 -10.37 21.52
CA ALA A 196 38.10 -11.28 20.74
C ALA A 196 38.73 -10.53 19.57
N PRO A 197 39.97 -10.89 19.13
CA PRO A 197 40.63 -10.17 18.02
C PRO A 197 39.88 -10.17 16.70
N ASN A 198 39.01 -11.16 16.47
CA ASN A 198 38.14 -11.29 15.32
C ASN A 198 36.73 -10.76 15.51
N TYR A 199 36.41 -10.14 16.66
CA TYR A 199 35.12 -9.54 16.90
C TYR A 199 35.02 -8.21 16.14
N LYS A 200 34.20 -8.19 15.08
CA LYS A 200 34.07 -7.04 14.17
C LYS A 200 32.61 -6.64 13.90
N GLN A 201 31.67 -7.23 14.62
CA GLN A 201 30.26 -6.95 14.48
C GLN A 201 29.60 -6.86 15.85
N MET A 202 28.67 -5.95 16.01
CA MET A 202 27.79 -5.89 17.19
C MET A 202 26.36 -6.22 16.79
N ASP A 203 25.60 -6.74 17.75
CA ASP A 203 24.19 -7.02 17.59
C ASP A 203 23.36 -5.79 18.01
N ILE A 204 22.26 -5.56 17.27
CA ILE A 204 21.28 -4.53 17.54
C ILE A 204 19.93 -5.20 17.67
N GLU A 205 19.25 -4.98 18.78
CA GLU A 205 17.87 -5.39 18.98
C GLU A 205 17.00 -4.14 19.04
N TRP A 206 16.07 -4.01 18.11
CA TRP A 206 15.12 -2.92 18.05
C TRP A 206 13.70 -3.46 18.04
N THR A 207 12.86 -2.99 18.97
CA THR A 207 11.48 -3.44 19.14
C THR A 207 10.59 -2.22 19.28
N ASP A 208 9.43 -2.21 18.65
CA ASP A 208 8.39 -1.21 18.87
C ASP A 208 6.98 -1.82 18.77
N MET A 209 6.08 -1.32 19.60
CA MET A 209 4.64 -1.53 19.47
C MET A 209 4.04 -0.32 18.74
N ALA A 210 3.84 -0.45 17.44
CA ALA A 210 3.34 0.61 16.58
C ALA A 210 1.97 1.12 17.07
N ARG A 211 1.92 2.38 17.50
CA ARG A 211 0.70 3.01 18.01
C ARG A 211 -0.28 3.29 16.89
N GLN A 212 -1.56 3.08 17.14
CA GLN A 212 -2.62 3.53 16.24
C GLN A 212 -2.71 5.06 16.27
N GLN A 213 -2.47 5.70 15.13
CA GLN A 213 -2.50 7.16 14.96
C GLN A 213 -3.75 7.65 14.23
N GLU A 214 -4.49 6.76 13.57
CA GLU A 214 -5.67 7.09 12.78
C GLU A 214 -6.94 6.45 13.36
N LYS A 215 -8.12 7.02 13.02
CA LYS A 215 -9.41 6.52 13.48
C LYS A 215 -9.67 5.09 12.98
N GLY A 216 -9.35 4.81 11.72
CA GLY A 216 -9.62 3.55 11.05
C GLY A 216 -8.56 2.48 11.29
N PHE A 217 -8.71 1.64 12.34
CA PHE A 217 -7.76 0.56 12.66
C PHE A 217 -7.48 -0.36 11.47
N THR A 218 -8.52 -0.90 10.81
CA THR A 218 -8.38 -1.89 9.73
C THR A 218 -7.57 -1.33 8.56
N PHE A 219 -7.79 -0.05 8.26
CA PHE A 219 -7.13 0.61 7.14
C PHE A 219 -5.68 0.98 7.49
N GLU A 220 -5.44 1.61 8.64
CA GLU A 220 -4.09 1.96 9.08
C GLU A 220 -3.20 0.72 9.27
N ASN A 221 -3.76 -0.36 9.87
CA ASN A 221 -3.04 -1.62 10.08
C ASN A 221 -2.52 -2.25 8.77
N ARG A 222 -3.22 -2.04 7.65
CA ARG A 222 -2.78 -2.49 6.31
C ARG A 222 -1.45 -1.86 5.89
N TYR A 223 -1.24 -0.58 6.23
CA TYR A 223 -0.04 0.18 5.88
C TYR A 223 1.01 0.23 6.99
N SER A 224 0.70 -0.37 8.16
CA SER A 224 1.68 -0.54 9.24
C SER A 224 2.56 -1.75 8.93
N THR A 225 3.82 -1.51 8.58
CA THR A 225 4.75 -2.54 8.10
C THR A 225 6.14 -2.38 8.69
N LEU A 226 6.84 -3.50 8.89
CA LEU A 226 8.28 -3.52 9.02
C LEU A 226 8.84 -3.53 7.59
N THR A 227 9.49 -2.46 7.21
CA THR A 227 10.00 -2.22 5.86
C THR A 227 11.52 -2.14 5.90
N TYR A 228 12.19 -2.62 4.87
CA TYR A 228 13.65 -2.59 4.79
C TYR A 228 14.12 -2.35 3.36
N LYS A 229 15.35 -1.86 3.21
CA LYS A 229 16.01 -1.74 1.91
C LYS A 229 17.21 -2.65 1.86
N GLU A 230 17.24 -3.50 0.86
CA GLU A 230 18.40 -4.31 0.54
C GLU A 230 19.49 -3.46 -0.12
N LYS A 231 20.73 -3.66 0.25
CA LYS A 231 21.88 -2.91 -0.27
C LYS A 231 21.99 -2.93 -1.80
N ASN A 232 21.79 -4.09 -2.41
CA ASN A 232 21.90 -4.30 -3.87
C ASN A 232 20.51 -4.56 -4.49
N GLY A 233 19.46 -4.36 -3.74
CA GLY A 233 18.08 -4.63 -4.13
C GLY A 233 17.18 -3.43 -4.04
N GLY A 234 15.87 -3.70 -3.96
CA GLY A 234 14.83 -2.71 -3.74
C GLY A 234 14.43 -2.60 -2.27
N THR A 235 13.40 -1.81 -2.05
CA THR A 235 12.70 -1.76 -0.78
C THR A 235 11.62 -2.84 -0.75
N ASP A 236 11.60 -3.62 0.32
CA ASP A 236 10.57 -4.63 0.56
C ASP A 236 10.03 -4.51 2.00
N TYR A 237 8.99 -5.25 2.32
CA TYR A 237 8.35 -5.20 3.64
C TYR A 237 7.77 -6.56 4.00
N LEU A 238 7.66 -6.84 5.29
CA LEU A 238 6.94 -8.02 5.76
C LEU A 238 5.46 -7.88 5.40
N SER A 239 4.84 -8.99 4.98
CA SER A 239 3.47 -9.04 4.46
C SER A 239 2.49 -8.26 5.34
N GLU A 240 1.59 -7.52 4.70
CA GLU A 240 0.53 -6.71 5.33
C GLU A 240 -0.60 -7.58 5.93
N THR A 241 -0.41 -8.89 6.00
CA THR A 241 -1.41 -9.82 6.54
C THR A 241 -1.63 -9.63 8.04
N SER A 242 -2.74 -10.13 8.55
CA SER A 242 -3.04 -10.17 9.98
C SER A 242 -2.36 -11.34 10.73
N GLN A 243 -1.39 -12.01 10.09
CA GLN A 243 -0.67 -13.16 10.66
C GLN A 243 0.68 -12.75 11.23
N VAL A 244 1.19 -13.54 12.16
CA VAL A 244 2.56 -13.40 12.66
C VAL A 244 3.52 -13.79 11.55
N ILE A 245 4.49 -12.91 11.26
CA ILE A 245 5.56 -13.16 10.30
C ILE A 245 6.87 -13.12 11.05
N ASP A 246 7.71 -14.10 10.80
CA ASP A 246 9.07 -14.22 11.32
C ASP A 246 9.98 -14.65 10.16
N GLU A 247 10.80 -13.71 9.67
CA GLU A 247 11.62 -13.89 8.48
C GLU A 247 13.07 -13.56 8.75
N SER A 248 13.97 -14.31 8.10
CA SER A 248 15.39 -14.01 8.03
C SER A 248 15.73 -13.44 6.66
N ILE A 249 16.17 -12.19 6.63
CA ILE A 249 16.52 -11.51 5.38
C ILE A 249 17.96 -11.85 5.03
N GLU A 250 18.13 -12.57 3.94
CA GLU A 250 19.43 -13.14 3.52
C GLU A 250 20.42 -12.09 2.99
N GLU A 251 19.92 -10.93 2.54
CA GLU A 251 20.72 -9.84 1.99
C GLU A 251 21.20 -8.85 3.07
N GLN A 252 22.24 -8.08 2.75
CA GLN A 252 22.64 -6.91 3.55
C GLN A 252 21.62 -5.80 3.39
N LEU A 253 21.38 -5.02 4.47
CA LEU A 253 20.37 -3.96 4.46
C LEU A 253 21.02 -2.59 4.68
N ASP A 254 20.59 -1.60 3.91
CA ASP A 254 20.94 -0.19 4.12
C ASP A 254 20.20 0.38 5.35
N TRP A 255 18.91 0.05 5.46
CA TRP A 255 18.07 0.52 6.56
C TRP A 255 16.89 -0.43 6.85
N VAL A 256 16.36 -0.28 8.07
CA VAL A 256 15.15 -0.95 8.55
C VAL A 256 14.21 0.11 9.13
N ALA A 257 12.92 0.03 8.83
CA ALA A 257 11.90 0.98 9.24
C ALA A 257 10.71 0.30 9.91
N PHE A 258 10.27 0.87 11.04
CA PHE A 258 8.96 0.60 11.62
C PHE A 258 8.02 1.72 11.18
N LYS A 259 7.02 1.36 10.40
CA LYS A 259 6.19 2.29 9.66
C LYS A 259 4.72 2.10 9.99
N ASN A 260 4.02 3.22 10.21
CA ASN A 260 2.57 3.33 10.14
C ASN A 260 2.16 3.91 8.77
N GLN A 261 0.87 4.21 8.60
CA GLN A 261 0.38 4.81 7.36
C GLN A 261 1.09 6.13 7.05
N PHE A 262 1.15 7.06 8.00
CA PHE A 262 1.64 8.42 7.80
C PHE A 262 2.94 8.77 8.51
N PHE A 263 3.47 7.87 9.34
CA PHE A 263 4.68 8.14 10.10
C PHE A 263 5.58 6.93 10.13
N SER A 264 6.88 7.16 10.23
CA SER A 264 7.88 6.09 10.35
C SER A 264 9.06 6.49 11.22
N ALA A 265 9.66 5.46 11.82
CA ALA A 265 11.01 5.50 12.38
C ALA A 265 11.88 4.56 11.55
N THR A 266 12.99 5.07 11.00
CA THR A 266 13.87 4.32 10.08
C THR A 266 15.29 4.39 10.58
N LEU A 267 15.88 3.24 10.90
CA LEU A 267 17.26 3.12 11.33
C LEU A 267 18.15 2.78 10.14
N ILE A 268 19.16 3.61 9.89
CA ILE A 268 20.09 3.55 8.77
C ILE A 268 21.50 3.32 9.34
N ALA A 269 22.22 2.32 8.83
CA ALA A 269 23.59 2.07 9.23
C ALA A 269 24.57 2.56 8.14
N LYS A 270 25.67 3.22 8.57
CA LYS A 270 26.72 3.65 7.64
C LYS A 270 27.36 2.46 6.93
N ASP A 271 27.68 1.42 7.67
CA ASP A 271 28.36 0.21 7.18
C ASP A 271 27.40 -0.96 6.90
N ASP A 272 26.13 -0.65 6.68
CA ASP A 272 25.02 -1.57 6.43
C ASP A 272 24.73 -2.54 7.60
N PHE A 273 23.56 -3.15 7.56
CA PHE A 273 23.28 -4.31 8.40
C PHE A 273 23.68 -5.57 7.67
N ALA A 274 24.29 -6.49 8.41
CA ALA A 274 24.75 -7.76 7.87
C ALA A 274 23.59 -8.64 7.40
N ALA A 275 23.87 -9.52 6.47
CA ALA A 275 22.97 -10.58 6.03
C ALA A 275 22.42 -11.42 7.19
N ASN A 276 21.28 -12.04 7.00
CA ASN A 276 20.55 -12.85 7.98
C ASN A 276 20.02 -12.04 9.18
N SER A 277 19.56 -10.82 8.91
CA SER A 277 18.78 -10.04 9.87
C SER A 277 17.43 -10.68 10.13
N LEU A 278 17.05 -10.83 11.41
CA LEU A 278 15.79 -11.45 11.80
C LEU A 278 14.73 -10.37 12.01
N MET A 279 13.61 -10.49 11.29
CA MET A 279 12.52 -9.53 11.30
C MET A 279 11.22 -10.22 11.71
N THR A 280 10.54 -9.66 12.71
CA THR A 280 9.27 -10.23 13.21
C THR A 280 8.18 -9.15 13.23
N SER A 281 7.00 -9.48 12.73
CA SER A 281 5.80 -8.65 12.81
C SER A 281 4.65 -9.43 13.44
N ILE A 282 4.12 -8.91 14.56
CA ILE A 282 3.07 -9.55 15.36
C ILE A 282 1.85 -8.62 15.39
N PRO A 283 0.72 -8.98 14.75
CA PRO A 283 -0.50 -8.18 14.76
C PRO A 283 -1.05 -7.99 16.18
N GLN A 284 -1.62 -6.82 16.44
CA GLN A 284 -2.32 -6.53 17.69
C GLN A 284 -3.84 -6.49 17.46
N GLU A 285 -4.60 -6.67 18.55
CA GLU A 285 -6.06 -6.67 18.47
C GLU A 285 -6.63 -5.27 18.29
N LYS A 286 -7.73 -5.15 17.52
CA LYS A 286 -8.51 -3.91 17.40
C LYS A 286 -8.97 -3.46 18.77
N GLY A 287 -8.74 -2.19 19.10
CA GLY A 287 -9.09 -1.61 20.41
C GLY A 287 -7.94 -1.65 21.44
N SER A 288 -6.83 -2.33 21.17
CA SER A 288 -5.63 -2.30 22.04
C SER A 288 -4.92 -0.94 22.04
N GLY A 289 -5.18 -0.08 21.04
CA GLY A 289 -4.44 1.17 20.80
C GLY A 289 -3.14 0.97 20.01
N PHE A 290 -2.85 -0.27 19.59
CA PHE A 290 -1.67 -0.65 18.84
C PHE A 290 -2.06 -1.42 17.58
N LEU A 291 -1.21 -1.34 16.54
CA LEU A 291 -1.41 -1.99 15.26
C LEU A 291 -0.66 -3.31 15.18
N LYS A 292 0.64 -3.25 15.41
CA LYS A 292 1.57 -4.39 15.34
C LYS A 292 2.70 -4.21 16.34
N GLN A 293 3.31 -5.31 16.75
CA GLN A 293 4.61 -5.31 17.42
C GLN A 293 5.66 -5.70 16.38
N PHE A 294 6.66 -4.85 16.19
CA PHE A 294 7.80 -5.09 15.34
C PHE A 294 9.03 -5.43 16.17
N ASN A 295 9.82 -6.40 15.70
CA ASN A 295 11.12 -6.73 16.26
C ASN A 295 12.12 -6.88 15.11
N ALA A 296 13.27 -6.23 15.22
CA ALA A 296 14.38 -6.37 14.30
C ALA A 296 15.64 -6.70 15.08
N LYS A 297 16.28 -7.82 14.72
CA LYS A 297 17.58 -8.24 15.23
C LYS A 297 18.56 -8.18 14.09
N MET A 298 19.51 -7.28 14.19
CA MET A 298 20.44 -6.94 13.12
C MET A 298 21.87 -6.98 13.66
N LYS A 299 22.84 -7.08 12.76
CA LYS A 299 24.26 -6.92 13.07
C LYS A 299 24.85 -5.86 12.17
N THR A 300 25.81 -5.09 12.68
CA THR A 300 26.55 -4.12 11.88
C THR A 300 28.03 -4.13 12.26
N ALA A 301 28.86 -3.50 11.44
CA ALA A 301 30.28 -3.38 11.69
C ALA A 301 30.57 -2.69 13.03
N PHE A 302 31.56 -3.19 13.74
CA PHE A 302 32.03 -2.66 15.01
C PHE A 302 33.55 -2.72 15.10
N ASP A 303 34.16 -1.62 15.52
CA ASP A 303 35.60 -1.55 15.79
C ASP A 303 35.90 -1.79 17.27
N PRO A 304 36.41 -2.98 17.65
CA PRO A 304 36.72 -3.31 19.04
C PRO A 304 37.91 -2.52 19.59
N THR A 305 38.70 -1.85 18.73
CA THR A 305 39.83 -1.00 19.17
C THR A 305 39.37 0.37 19.63
N GLY A 306 38.17 0.77 19.23
CA GLY A 306 37.63 2.08 19.54
C GLY A 306 38.23 3.23 18.70
N ALA A 307 39.00 2.91 17.66
CA ALA A 307 39.57 3.92 16.77
C ALA A 307 38.53 4.57 15.87
N GLN A 308 37.49 3.79 15.47
CA GLN A 308 36.40 4.26 14.62
C GLN A 308 35.06 4.06 15.35
N PRO A 309 34.17 5.08 15.36
CA PRO A 309 32.81 4.90 15.84
C PRO A 309 31.97 4.13 14.83
N THR A 310 31.02 3.35 15.30
CA THR A 310 29.92 2.85 14.47
C THR A 310 28.85 3.93 14.36
N GLU A 311 28.55 4.38 13.14
CA GLU A 311 27.70 5.53 12.87
C GLU A 311 26.33 5.11 12.32
N PHE A 312 25.31 5.81 12.78
CA PHE A 312 23.92 5.60 12.37
C PHE A 312 23.22 6.93 12.10
N GLU A 313 22.20 6.84 11.27
CA GLU A 313 21.18 7.87 11.14
C GLU A 313 19.81 7.27 11.46
N MET A 314 18.92 8.06 12.02
CA MET A 314 17.54 7.64 12.26
C MET A 314 16.58 8.72 11.78
N TYR A 315 15.79 8.39 10.76
CA TYR A 315 14.68 9.22 10.34
C TYR A 315 13.50 8.98 11.26
N ILE A 316 12.91 10.05 11.80
CA ILE A 316 11.72 10.00 12.68
C ILE A 316 10.77 11.08 12.20
N GLY A 317 9.78 10.73 11.38
CA GLY A 317 8.99 11.77 10.72
C GLY A 317 7.80 11.26 9.92
N PRO A 318 7.12 12.21 9.22
CA PRO A 318 5.96 11.94 8.40
C PRO A 318 6.34 11.28 7.07
N ASN A 319 5.52 10.36 6.58
CA ASN A 319 5.65 9.71 5.29
C ASN A 319 5.20 10.67 4.16
N ASP A 320 5.94 11.75 3.99
CA ASP A 320 5.78 12.72 2.90
C ASP A 320 6.87 12.51 1.85
N PHE A 321 6.47 12.27 0.63
CA PHE A 321 7.39 11.90 -0.46
C PHE A 321 8.48 12.95 -0.71
N ARG A 322 8.11 14.24 -0.74
CA ARG A 322 9.08 15.32 -1.01
C ARG A 322 9.96 15.60 0.19
N LEU A 323 9.35 15.69 1.36
CA LEU A 323 10.07 15.94 2.60
C LEU A 323 11.11 14.85 2.86
N ILE A 324 10.75 13.58 2.65
CA ILE A 324 11.70 12.47 2.83
C ILE A 324 12.89 12.61 1.86
N LYS A 325 12.64 12.98 0.59
CA LYS A 325 13.74 13.20 -0.36
C LYS A 325 14.66 14.36 0.05
N GLU A 326 14.07 15.46 0.52
CA GLU A 326 14.86 16.60 1.03
C GLU A 326 15.70 16.20 2.25
N VAL A 327 15.16 15.37 3.14
CA VAL A 327 15.89 14.86 4.32
C VAL A 327 16.97 13.86 3.90
N GLU A 328 16.69 12.98 2.92
CA GLU A 328 17.68 12.04 2.39
C GLU A 328 18.90 12.73 1.78
N GLU A 329 18.70 13.86 1.07
CA GLU A 329 19.79 14.67 0.50
C GLU A 329 20.75 15.22 1.57
N GLN A 330 20.30 15.29 2.85
CA GLN A 330 21.10 15.73 4.00
C GLN A 330 21.81 14.58 4.72
N SER A 331 21.62 13.33 4.30
CA SER A 331 22.31 12.17 4.84
C SER A 331 23.83 12.33 4.71
N ARG A 332 24.56 12.03 5.79
CA ARG A 332 26.03 12.11 5.85
C ARG A 332 26.72 10.90 5.23
N PHE A 333 25.95 9.86 4.90
CA PHE A 333 26.52 8.59 4.41
C PHE A 333 26.74 8.57 2.90
N GLY A 334 26.15 9.49 2.15
CA GLY A 334 26.34 9.58 0.69
C GLY A 334 25.81 8.36 -0.06
N LYS A 335 24.82 7.67 0.50
CA LYS A 335 24.15 6.52 -0.09
C LYS A 335 22.86 6.94 -0.79
N ASP A 336 22.48 6.18 -1.80
CA ASP A 336 21.13 6.24 -2.39
C ASP A 336 20.20 5.37 -1.54
N LEU A 337 19.53 6.01 -0.59
CA LEU A 337 18.72 5.30 0.41
C LEU A 337 17.31 4.99 -0.07
N ASP A 338 16.81 5.70 -1.12
CA ASP A 338 15.44 5.55 -1.61
C ASP A 338 14.38 5.66 -0.49
N LEU A 339 14.60 6.49 0.51
CA LEU A 339 13.70 6.63 1.67
C LEU A 339 12.28 7.04 1.28
N GLU A 340 12.11 7.69 0.12
CA GLU A 340 10.77 8.02 -0.38
C GLU A 340 9.90 6.79 -0.68
N GLN A 341 10.48 5.59 -0.74
CA GLN A 341 9.72 4.35 -0.86
C GLN A 341 8.99 3.95 0.43
N LEU A 342 9.25 4.64 1.56
CA LEU A 342 8.39 4.57 2.75
C LEU A 342 6.96 5.04 2.44
N VAL A 343 6.78 5.92 1.45
CA VAL A 343 5.45 6.30 0.95
C VAL A 343 4.95 5.22 -0.01
N TYR A 344 3.89 4.52 0.35
CA TYR A 344 3.33 3.47 -0.49
C TYR A 344 2.60 4.04 -1.70
N LEU A 345 3.18 3.95 -2.87
CA LEU A 345 2.64 4.45 -4.15
C LEU A 345 2.13 3.33 -5.07
N GLY A 346 2.06 2.10 -4.58
CA GLY A 346 1.61 0.92 -5.34
C GLY A 346 2.72 0.18 -6.08
N TRP A 347 2.33 -0.83 -6.84
CA TRP A 347 3.24 -1.66 -7.64
C TRP A 347 4.02 -0.84 -8.66
N PRO A 348 5.14 -1.33 -9.22
CA PRO A 348 6.06 -0.55 -10.03
C PRO A 348 5.41 0.31 -11.11
N LEU A 349 4.47 -0.24 -11.91
CA LEU A 349 3.77 0.51 -12.95
C LEU A 349 3.00 1.72 -12.37
N PHE A 350 2.24 1.52 -11.28
CA PHE A 350 1.42 2.56 -10.66
C PHE A 350 2.27 3.53 -9.87
N ARG A 351 3.36 3.05 -9.25
CA ARG A 351 4.38 3.87 -8.60
C ARG A 351 4.98 4.88 -9.57
N TYR A 352 5.31 4.49 -10.82
CA TYR A 352 5.80 5.43 -11.85
C TYR A 352 4.77 6.50 -12.20
N ILE A 353 3.49 6.15 -12.35
CA ILE A 353 2.43 7.13 -12.61
C ILE A 353 2.33 8.11 -11.44
N ASN A 354 2.33 7.61 -10.21
CA ASN A 354 2.24 8.46 -9.01
C ASN A 354 3.48 9.33 -8.82
N ARG A 355 4.68 8.75 -8.95
CA ARG A 355 5.97 9.44 -8.76
C ARG A 355 6.19 10.55 -9.79
N PHE A 356 5.89 10.32 -11.06
CA PHE A 356 6.23 11.26 -12.14
C PHE A 356 5.07 12.15 -12.60
N PHE A 357 3.85 11.84 -12.22
CA PHE A 357 2.68 12.60 -12.62
C PHE A 357 1.81 13.03 -11.44
N THR A 358 1.25 12.08 -10.66
CA THR A 358 0.20 12.40 -9.68
C THR A 358 0.70 13.34 -8.60
N ILE A 359 1.88 13.07 -8.01
CA ILE A 359 2.48 13.89 -6.93
C ILE A 359 2.74 15.32 -7.44
N TYR A 360 3.34 15.47 -8.62
CA TYR A 360 3.64 16.80 -9.16
C TYR A 360 2.38 17.63 -9.44
N VAL A 361 1.35 17.00 -10.01
CA VAL A 361 0.08 17.66 -10.28
C VAL A 361 -0.64 18.00 -8.97
N PHE A 362 -0.63 17.09 -8.00
CA PHE A 362 -1.24 17.30 -6.70
C PHE A 362 -0.59 18.48 -5.97
N ASP A 363 0.74 18.50 -5.89
CA ASP A 363 1.49 19.58 -5.23
C ASP A 363 1.32 20.91 -5.94
N TRP A 364 1.32 20.91 -7.29
CA TRP A 364 1.04 22.10 -8.07
C TRP A 364 -0.36 22.67 -7.76
N LEU A 365 -1.38 21.83 -7.71
CA LEU A 365 -2.73 22.29 -7.36
C LEU A 365 -2.82 22.74 -5.89
N THR A 366 -2.13 22.06 -4.98
CA THR A 366 -2.05 22.44 -3.57
C THR A 366 -1.38 23.81 -3.38
N SER A 367 -0.36 24.13 -4.18
CA SER A 367 0.34 25.42 -4.11
C SER A 367 -0.56 26.63 -4.43
N TRP A 368 -1.73 26.41 -5.02
CA TRP A 368 -2.72 27.48 -5.25
C TRP A 368 -3.50 27.87 -3.98
N GLY A 369 -3.29 27.15 -2.86
CA GLY A 369 -3.92 27.44 -1.57
C GLY A 369 -5.38 26.99 -1.45
N PHE A 370 -5.86 26.15 -2.35
CA PHE A 370 -7.19 25.57 -2.24
C PHE A 370 -7.24 24.48 -1.15
N GLY A 371 -8.41 24.35 -0.49
CA GLY A 371 -8.66 23.22 0.41
C GLY A 371 -8.56 21.88 -0.32
N MET A 372 -8.11 20.84 0.37
CA MET A 372 -7.76 19.54 -0.22
C MET A 372 -8.91 18.86 -0.96
N GLY A 373 -10.16 19.04 -0.52
CA GLY A 373 -11.33 18.53 -1.26
C GLY A 373 -11.48 19.18 -2.65
N ILE A 374 -11.17 20.48 -2.78
CA ILE A 374 -11.15 21.17 -4.08
C ILE A 374 -10.00 20.64 -4.94
N VAL A 375 -8.82 20.41 -4.35
CA VAL A 375 -7.66 19.80 -5.04
C VAL A 375 -8.04 18.43 -5.62
N LEU A 376 -8.77 17.58 -4.87
CA LEU A 376 -9.28 16.29 -5.37
C LEU A 376 -10.27 16.45 -6.54
N ILE A 377 -11.11 17.48 -6.54
CA ILE A 377 -11.99 17.77 -7.67
C ILE A 377 -11.17 18.24 -8.89
N LEU A 378 -10.22 19.14 -8.69
CA LEU A 378 -9.39 19.68 -9.77
C LEU A 378 -8.52 18.62 -10.43
N ILE A 379 -7.86 17.75 -9.64
CA ILE A 379 -7.08 16.65 -10.21
C ILE A 379 -7.97 15.68 -10.97
N THR A 380 -9.18 15.42 -10.47
CA THR A 380 -10.16 14.60 -11.18
C THR A 380 -10.56 15.21 -12.52
N LEU A 381 -10.86 16.51 -12.56
CA LEU A 381 -11.18 17.23 -13.80
C LEU A 381 -10.02 17.23 -14.79
N LEU A 382 -8.80 17.43 -14.32
CA LEU A 382 -7.60 17.39 -15.14
C LEU A 382 -7.39 16.01 -15.77
N LEU A 383 -7.50 14.94 -14.97
CA LEU A 383 -7.42 13.57 -15.47
C LEU A 383 -8.52 13.25 -16.48
N LYS A 384 -9.76 13.74 -16.25
CA LYS A 384 -10.85 13.62 -17.23
C LYS A 384 -10.59 14.40 -18.50
N ALA A 385 -10.01 15.60 -18.42
CA ALA A 385 -9.63 16.38 -19.59
C ALA A 385 -8.54 15.69 -20.44
N ILE A 386 -7.53 15.13 -19.80
CA ILE A 386 -6.45 14.37 -20.48
C ILE A 386 -7.01 13.12 -21.17
N THR A 387 -7.93 12.40 -20.52
CA THR A 387 -8.50 11.17 -21.07
C THR A 387 -9.66 11.42 -22.05
N PHE A 388 -10.25 12.62 -22.06
CA PHE A 388 -11.43 12.97 -22.86
C PHE A 388 -11.32 12.65 -24.36
N PRO A 389 -10.20 12.96 -25.08
CA PRO A 389 -10.10 12.64 -26.49
C PRO A 389 -10.28 11.15 -26.78
N MET A 390 -9.73 10.30 -25.88
CA MET A 390 -9.81 8.84 -26.02
C MET A 390 -11.21 8.32 -25.66
N VAL A 391 -11.82 8.86 -24.61
CA VAL A 391 -13.21 8.57 -24.21
C VAL A 391 -14.17 8.96 -25.36
N LYS A 392 -14.01 10.13 -25.97
CA LYS A 392 -14.80 10.59 -27.12
C LYS A 392 -14.64 9.64 -28.32
N LYS A 393 -13.41 9.24 -28.64
CA LYS A 393 -13.14 8.32 -29.77
C LYS A 393 -13.80 6.97 -29.55
N SER A 394 -13.74 6.43 -28.36
CA SER A 394 -14.38 5.17 -28.00
C SER A 394 -15.90 5.28 -28.00
N TYR A 395 -16.46 6.35 -27.41
CA TYR A 395 -17.89 6.63 -27.45
C TYR A 395 -18.39 6.68 -28.90
N MET A 396 -17.69 7.39 -29.80
CA MET A 396 -18.06 7.48 -31.20
C MET A 396 -18.00 6.13 -31.92
N SER A 397 -17.06 5.23 -31.55
CA SER A 397 -17.03 3.87 -32.06
C SER A 397 -18.25 3.05 -31.59
N SER A 398 -18.59 3.17 -30.32
CA SER A 398 -19.80 2.56 -29.77
C SER A 398 -21.08 3.10 -30.42
N ALA A 399 -21.15 4.41 -30.67
CA ALA A 399 -22.29 5.01 -31.37
C ALA A 399 -22.42 4.49 -32.82
N LYS A 400 -21.27 4.31 -33.52
CA LYS A 400 -21.28 3.70 -34.87
C LYS A 400 -21.83 2.29 -34.85
N MET A 401 -21.44 1.46 -33.90
CA MET A 401 -21.99 0.09 -33.74
C MET A 401 -23.49 0.13 -33.47
N ARG A 402 -23.97 1.05 -32.62
CA ARG A 402 -25.38 1.23 -32.30
C ARG A 402 -26.21 1.55 -33.55
N VAL A 403 -25.79 2.51 -34.37
CA VAL A 403 -26.55 2.91 -35.57
C VAL A 403 -26.51 1.85 -36.69
N LEU A 404 -25.51 0.96 -36.69
CA LEU A 404 -25.42 -0.16 -37.61
C LEU A 404 -26.24 -1.37 -37.19
N LYS A 405 -26.69 -1.46 -35.95
CA LYS A 405 -27.39 -2.61 -35.38
C LYS A 405 -28.57 -3.09 -36.23
N PRO A 406 -29.51 -2.24 -36.72
CA PRO A 406 -30.64 -2.71 -37.56
C PRO A 406 -30.18 -3.45 -38.82
N LYS A 407 -29.09 -2.95 -39.45
CA LYS A 407 -28.53 -3.57 -40.68
C LYS A 407 -27.80 -4.88 -40.37
N LEU A 408 -27.13 -4.94 -39.20
CA LEU A 408 -26.49 -6.17 -38.72
C LEU A 408 -27.53 -7.26 -38.41
N ASP A 409 -28.62 -6.86 -37.72
CA ASP A 409 -29.74 -7.78 -37.42
C ASP A 409 -30.34 -8.35 -38.69
N GLU A 410 -30.56 -7.51 -39.72
CA GLU A 410 -31.09 -7.95 -41.02
C GLU A 410 -30.13 -8.91 -41.74
N ALA A 411 -28.86 -8.56 -41.84
CA ALA A 411 -27.86 -9.37 -42.55
C ALA A 411 -27.53 -10.70 -41.83
N THR A 412 -27.72 -10.77 -40.54
CA THR A 412 -27.44 -11.99 -39.74
C THR A 412 -28.66 -12.84 -39.46
N LYS A 413 -29.84 -12.39 -39.87
CA LYS A 413 -31.13 -13.08 -39.65
C LYS A 413 -31.15 -14.53 -40.17
N GLN A 414 -30.39 -14.81 -41.24
CA GLN A 414 -30.25 -16.15 -41.80
C GLN A 414 -29.45 -17.14 -40.91
N TYR A 415 -28.75 -16.65 -39.89
CA TYR A 415 -27.91 -17.44 -38.99
C TYR A 415 -28.48 -17.50 -37.57
N ASP A 416 -29.79 -17.66 -37.40
CA ASP A 416 -30.45 -17.64 -36.07
C ASP A 416 -30.39 -18.98 -35.33
N LYS A 417 -29.92 -20.05 -35.97
CA LYS A 417 -29.76 -21.35 -35.32
C LYS A 417 -28.51 -21.35 -34.41
N PRO A 418 -28.56 -22.02 -33.25
CA PRO A 418 -27.41 -22.14 -32.34
C PRO A 418 -26.13 -22.68 -33.00
N GLU A 419 -26.30 -23.59 -33.98
CA GLU A 419 -25.23 -24.22 -34.76
C GLU A 419 -24.49 -23.23 -35.67
N ASP A 420 -25.14 -22.13 -36.06
CA ASP A 420 -24.59 -21.11 -36.96
C ASP A 420 -23.99 -19.91 -36.20
N SER A 421 -23.83 -19.99 -34.88
CA SER A 421 -23.33 -18.88 -34.05
C SER A 421 -21.96 -18.35 -34.50
N MET A 422 -21.05 -19.22 -34.91
CA MET A 422 -19.75 -18.87 -35.50
C MET A 422 -19.87 -18.12 -36.81
N LYS A 423 -20.77 -18.58 -37.72
CA LYS A 423 -21.03 -17.92 -39.01
C LYS A 423 -21.68 -16.54 -38.80
N LYS A 424 -22.57 -16.42 -37.81
CA LYS A 424 -23.19 -15.16 -37.41
C LYS A 424 -22.14 -14.15 -36.94
N GLN A 425 -21.22 -14.59 -36.08
CA GLN A 425 -20.13 -13.76 -35.56
C GLN A 425 -19.17 -13.33 -36.69
N GLN A 426 -18.83 -14.23 -37.62
CA GLN A 426 -17.98 -13.93 -38.76
C GLN A 426 -18.65 -12.93 -39.71
N ALA A 427 -19.94 -13.08 -40.00
CA ALA A 427 -20.71 -12.14 -40.84
C ALA A 427 -20.77 -10.75 -40.20
N MET A 428 -20.97 -10.66 -38.85
CA MET A 428 -20.95 -9.40 -38.12
C MET A 428 -19.56 -8.71 -38.19
N MET A 429 -18.48 -9.47 -37.97
CA MET A 429 -17.11 -8.94 -38.06
C MET A 429 -16.78 -8.43 -39.45
N GLN A 430 -17.20 -9.16 -40.48
CA GLN A 430 -17.04 -8.78 -41.89
C GLN A 430 -17.79 -7.46 -42.19
N MET A 431 -19.02 -7.32 -41.72
CA MET A 431 -19.79 -6.08 -41.87
C MET A 431 -19.13 -4.91 -41.13
N TYR A 432 -18.72 -5.07 -39.87
CA TYR A 432 -18.00 -4.02 -39.15
C TYR A 432 -16.75 -3.57 -39.93
N SER A 433 -16.00 -4.51 -40.49
CA SER A 433 -14.83 -4.23 -41.32
C SER A 433 -15.19 -3.42 -42.57
N GLN A 434 -16.27 -3.78 -43.27
CA GLN A 434 -16.75 -3.08 -44.47
C GLN A 434 -17.18 -1.64 -44.17
N TYR A 435 -17.83 -1.40 -43.02
CA TYR A 435 -18.17 -0.05 -42.56
C TYR A 435 -17.00 0.68 -41.89
N GLY A 436 -15.84 0.03 -41.72
CA GLY A 436 -14.65 0.59 -41.09
C GLY A 436 -14.86 0.89 -39.62
N VAL A 437 -15.59 0.04 -38.89
CA VAL A 437 -15.85 0.12 -37.46
C VAL A 437 -15.12 -1.01 -36.77
N SER A 438 -14.46 -0.72 -35.64
CA SER A 438 -13.77 -1.72 -34.85
C SER A 438 -14.52 -1.96 -33.53
N PRO A 439 -14.97 -3.19 -33.24
CA PRO A 439 -15.67 -3.50 -32.00
C PRO A 439 -14.75 -3.37 -30.75
N LEU A 440 -13.45 -3.56 -30.91
CA LEU A 440 -12.47 -3.43 -29.84
C LEU A 440 -12.25 -1.98 -29.35
N SER A 441 -12.59 -0.98 -30.17
CA SER A 441 -12.43 0.41 -29.79
C SER A 441 -13.42 0.86 -28.69
N GLY A 442 -14.48 0.09 -28.44
CA GLY A 442 -15.44 0.34 -27.36
C GLY A 442 -14.89 0.10 -25.96
N CYS A 443 -13.95 -0.84 -25.78
CA CYS A 443 -13.35 -1.15 -24.48
C CYS A 443 -12.05 -0.36 -24.18
N LEU A 444 -11.53 0.41 -25.14
CA LEU A 444 -10.28 1.15 -25.02
C LEU A 444 -10.25 2.13 -23.81
N PRO A 445 -11.34 2.86 -23.45
CA PRO A 445 -11.32 3.74 -22.28
C PRO A 445 -11.09 2.97 -20.98
N MET A 446 -11.67 1.78 -20.84
CA MET A 446 -11.50 0.97 -19.64
C MET A 446 -10.01 0.60 -19.43
N LEU A 447 -9.33 0.18 -20.52
CA LEU A 447 -7.91 -0.19 -20.47
C LEU A 447 -7.00 0.97 -20.09
N ILE A 448 -7.36 2.20 -20.48
CA ILE A 448 -6.54 3.40 -20.18
C ILE A 448 -6.89 3.96 -18.81
N GLN A 449 -8.15 3.91 -18.43
CA GLN A 449 -8.62 4.47 -17.17
C GLN A 449 -8.24 3.60 -15.97
N MET A 450 -8.12 2.28 -16.15
CA MET A 450 -7.79 1.34 -15.08
C MET A 450 -6.42 1.64 -14.41
N PRO A 451 -5.31 1.88 -15.14
CA PRO A 451 -4.05 2.25 -14.50
C PRO A 451 -4.13 3.54 -13.69
N ILE A 452 -4.86 4.55 -14.18
CA ILE A 452 -5.08 5.81 -13.46
C ILE A 452 -5.87 5.56 -12.17
N TRP A 453 -6.90 4.73 -12.27
CA TRP A 453 -7.77 4.39 -11.14
C TRP A 453 -6.98 3.68 -10.01
N ILE A 454 -6.15 2.71 -10.39
CA ILE A 454 -5.28 1.99 -9.45
C ILE A 454 -4.18 2.92 -8.89
N ALA A 455 -3.62 3.81 -9.71
CA ALA A 455 -2.65 4.79 -9.22
C ALA A 455 -3.26 5.69 -8.14
N MET A 456 -4.46 6.24 -8.37
CA MET A 456 -5.16 7.06 -7.38
C MET A 456 -5.61 6.26 -6.14
N PHE A 457 -5.94 4.97 -6.31
CA PHE A 457 -6.23 4.06 -5.20
C PHE A 457 -5.05 3.93 -4.22
N ASN A 458 -3.82 3.94 -4.73
CA ASN A 458 -2.63 3.87 -3.90
C ASN A 458 -2.17 5.25 -3.41
N PHE A 459 -2.40 6.31 -4.18
CA PHE A 459 -1.94 7.65 -3.85
C PHE A 459 -2.81 8.34 -2.78
N VAL A 460 -4.13 8.44 -3.02
CA VAL A 460 -5.02 9.26 -2.17
C VAL A 460 -5.00 8.84 -0.70
N PRO A 461 -5.08 7.55 -0.34
CA PRO A 461 -5.05 7.16 1.07
C PRO A 461 -3.70 7.37 1.77
N ASN A 462 -2.61 7.46 1.00
CA ASN A 462 -1.26 7.63 1.53
C ASN A 462 -0.73 9.08 1.41
N ALA A 463 -1.54 10.00 0.90
CA ALA A 463 -1.21 11.42 0.85
C ALA A 463 -1.42 12.07 2.22
N ILE A 464 -0.35 12.28 2.98
CA ILE A 464 -0.41 12.88 4.32
C ILE A 464 -1.04 14.27 4.33
N GLN A 465 -0.98 15.00 3.21
CA GLN A 465 -1.61 16.30 3.03
C GLN A 465 -3.14 16.26 3.18
N LEU A 466 -3.77 15.09 3.01
CA LEU A 466 -5.21 14.89 3.21
C LEU A 466 -5.58 14.61 4.67
N ARG A 467 -4.58 14.32 5.51
CA ARG A 467 -4.76 13.98 6.91
C ARG A 467 -5.31 15.18 7.68
N ARG A 468 -6.41 14.96 8.40
CA ARG A 468 -7.13 16.00 9.17
C ARG A 468 -7.65 17.16 8.32
N GLN A 469 -7.83 16.97 7.02
CA GLN A 469 -8.44 17.97 6.14
C GLN A 469 -9.93 17.72 5.99
N SER A 470 -10.74 18.70 6.39
CA SER A 470 -12.20 18.65 6.24
C SER A 470 -12.66 19.13 4.87
N PHE A 471 -13.77 18.58 4.38
CA PHE A 471 -14.41 19.07 3.16
C PHE A 471 -15.90 18.73 3.13
N LEU A 472 -16.75 19.72 2.92
CA LEU A 472 -18.22 19.61 2.96
C LEU A 472 -18.70 19.00 4.30
N TRP A 473 -19.24 17.79 4.27
CA TRP A 473 -19.68 17.00 5.44
C TRP A 473 -18.60 16.07 6.00
N ILE A 474 -17.44 16.00 5.34
CA ILE A 474 -16.34 15.12 5.70
C ILE A 474 -15.45 15.86 6.70
N ASP A 475 -15.26 15.30 7.88
CA ASP A 475 -14.38 15.88 8.91
C ASP A 475 -12.90 15.64 8.61
N ASP A 476 -12.58 14.48 8.04
CA ASP A 476 -11.20 14.07 7.71
C ASP A 476 -11.16 13.24 6.42
N LEU A 477 -10.47 13.75 5.39
CA LEU A 477 -10.34 13.10 4.10
C LEU A 477 -9.46 11.84 4.13
N SER A 478 -8.65 11.64 5.17
CA SER A 478 -7.75 10.50 5.28
C SER A 478 -8.38 9.25 5.89
N THR A 479 -9.52 9.39 6.57
CA THR A 479 -10.25 8.30 7.22
C THR A 479 -11.68 8.18 6.70
N TYR A 480 -12.45 7.20 7.17
CA TYR A 480 -13.86 7.04 6.80
C TYR A 480 -14.74 8.12 7.43
N ASP A 481 -15.87 8.45 6.78
CA ASP A 481 -16.86 9.45 7.20
C ASP A 481 -18.16 8.76 7.63
N PRO A 482 -18.36 8.45 8.92
CA PRO A 482 -19.52 7.69 9.34
C PRO A 482 -20.78 8.55 9.40
N ILE A 483 -21.88 8.07 8.79
CA ILE A 483 -23.23 8.61 9.06
C ILE A 483 -23.76 8.01 10.36
N ILE A 484 -23.48 6.73 10.59
CA ILE A 484 -23.92 5.95 11.73
C ILE A 484 -22.76 5.10 12.19
N GLU A 485 -22.46 5.15 13.48
CA GLU A 485 -21.55 4.24 14.17
C GLU A 485 -22.35 3.46 15.21
N TRP A 486 -22.31 2.12 15.17
CA TRP A 486 -23.02 1.25 16.12
C TRP A 486 -22.10 0.53 17.09
N GLY A 487 -20.77 0.71 16.95
CA GLY A 487 -19.76 0.25 17.91
C GLY A 487 -19.54 -1.26 18.00
N THR A 488 -20.31 -2.06 17.26
CA THR A 488 -20.15 -3.53 17.19
C THR A 488 -19.81 -3.94 15.78
N GLN A 489 -18.92 -4.92 15.65
CA GLN A 489 -18.50 -5.41 14.34
C GLN A 489 -19.61 -6.25 13.70
N ILE A 490 -20.24 -5.77 12.63
CA ILE A 490 -21.17 -6.55 11.81
C ILE A 490 -20.39 -7.19 10.68
N TRP A 491 -20.52 -8.51 10.53
CA TRP A 491 -19.80 -9.24 9.49
C TRP A 491 -20.05 -8.64 8.09
N GLY A 492 -18.98 -8.27 7.41
CA GLY A 492 -19.00 -7.69 6.07
C GLY A 492 -19.25 -6.17 6.01
N ILE A 493 -19.86 -5.55 7.05
CA ILE A 493 -20.17 -4.11 7.04
C ILE A 493 -19.21 -3.32 7.94
N GLY A 494 -18.69 -3.97 9.01
CA GLY A 494 -17.88 -3.28 10.01
C GLY A 494 -18.72 -2.71 11.14
N ASP A 495 -18.26 -1.64 11.75
CA ASP A 495 -18.87 -0.96 12.89
C ASP A 495 -19.52 0.40 12.55
N HIS A 496 -19.51 0.76 11.27
CA HIS A 496 -20.02 2.04 10.78
C HIS A 496 -20.55 1.96 9.34
N LEU A 497 -21.18 3.05 8.92
CA LEU A 497 -21.68 3.28 7.57
C LEU A 497 -21.12 4.59 7.03
N SER A 498 -20.29 4.54 6.00
CA SER A 498 -19.65 5.70 5.36
C SER A 498 -20.55 6.32 4.30
N LEU A 499 -20.79 7.65 4.39
CA LEU A 499 -21.61 8.40 3.42
C LEU A 499 -20.91 8.47 2.05
N THR A 500 -19.63 8.77 2.04
CA THR A 500 -18.88 8.86 0.77
C THR A 500 -18.83 7.52 0.07
N CYS A 501 -18.74 6.40 0.80
CA CYS A 501 -18.83 5.06 0.23
C CYS A 501 -20.20 4.80 -0.41
N ILE A 502 -21.28 5.18 0.26
CA ILE A 502 -22.65 5.08 -0.31
C ILE A 502 -22.74 5.90 -1.60
N LEU A 503 -22.30 7.16 -1.59
CA LEU A 503 -22.33 8.04 -2.76
C LEU A 503 -21.51 7.48 -3.92
N PHE A 504 -20.34 6.92 -3.62
CA PHE A 504 -19.54 6.20 -4.60
C PHE A 504 -20.29 5.00 -5.20
N CYS A 505 -20.91 4.16 -4.37
CA CYS A 505 -21.66 3.00 -4.83
C CYS A 505 -22.89 3.40 -5.68
N VAL A 506 -23.65 4.41 -5.26
CA VAL A 506 -24.78 4.95 -6.03
C VAL A 506 -24.32 5.49 -7.38
N SER A 507 -23.22 6.25 -7.42
CA SER A 507 -22.64 6.75 -8.67
C SER A 507 -22.16 5.62 -9.58
N ASN A 508 -21.60 4.55 -9.00
CA ASN A 508 -21.17 3.37 -9.72
C ASN A 508 -22.37 2.64 -10.35
N VAL A 509 -23.48 2.47 -9.62
CA VAL A 509 -24.74 1.91 -10.14
C VAL A 509 -25.25 2.76 -11.31
N LEU A 510 -25.30 4.09 -11.15
CA LEU A 510 -25.77 5.01 -12.20
C LEU A 510 -24.89 4.92 -13.46
N TYR A 511 -23.58 4.97 -13.28
CA TYR A 511 -22.62 4.86 -14.37
C TYR A 511 -22.70 3.49 -15.07
N SER A 512 -22.80 2.41 -14.32
CA SER A 512 -22.99 1.05 -14.82
C SER A 512 -24.29 0.93 -15.61
N TYR A 513 -25.39 1.49 -15.11
CA TYR A 513 -26.68 1.53 -15.83
C TYR A 513 -26.56 2.23 -17.20
N MET A 514 -25.91 3.42 -17.22
CA MET A 514 -25.71 4.17 -18.48
C MET A 514 -24.83 3.40 -19.46
N THR A 515 -23.76 2.78 -18.99
CA THR A 515 -22.82 2.00 -19.82
C THR A 515 -23.50 0.76 -20.37
N MET A 516 -24.25 0.04 -19.55
CA MET A 516 -24.98 -1.16 -19.99
C MET A 516 -26.06 -0.86 -21.00
N ARG A 517 -26.81 0.23 -20.82
CA ARG A 517 -27.80 0.67 -21.80
C ARG A 517 -27.14 0.91 -23.16
N GLN A 518 -25.97 1.55 -23.16
CA GLN A 518 -25.19 1.78 -24.37
C GLN A 518 -24.68 0.46 -25.01
N GLN A 519 -24.22 -0.51 -24.22
CA GLN A 519 -23.73 -1.80 -24.70
C GLN A 519 -24.87 -2.68 -25.25
N LYS A 520 -26.04 -2.70 -24.58
CA LYS A 520 -27.22 -3.42 -25.03
C LYS A 520 -27.69 -2.95 -26.42
N ASP A 521 -27.57 -1.66 -26.69
CA ASP A 521 -27.90 -1.07 -27.97
C ASP A 521 -26.93 -1.49 -29.12
N GLN A 522 -25.79 -2.13 -28.77
CA GLN A 522 -24.76 -2.54 -29.75
C GLN A 522 -24.74 -4.02 -30.07
N MET A 523 -25.40 -4.86 -29.27
CA MET A 523 -25.28 -6.31 -29.37
C MET A 523 -26.44 -6.98 -30.12
N VAL A 524 -26.13 -8.06 -30.82
CA VAL A 524 -27.02 -8.80 -31.68
C VAL A 524 -26.97 -10.28 -31.32
N GLY A 525 -28.15 -10.95 -31.26
CA GLY A 525 -28.26 -12.40 -31.15
C GLY A 525 -27.76 -13.00 -29.83
N GLN A 526 -27.08 -14.13 -29.89
CA GLN A 526 -26.66 -14.92 -28.74
C GLN A 526 -25.67 -14.19 -27.80
N GLN A 527 -24.90 -13.19 -28.31
CA GLN A 527 -24.09 -12.31 -27.48
C GLN A 527 -24.94 -11.49 -26.50
N ALA A 528 -26.20 -11.20 -26.85
CA ALA A 528 -27.10 -10.49 -25.93
C ALA A 528 -27.51 -11.36 -24.72
N GLU A 529 -27.49 -12.70 -24.84
CA GLU A 529 -27.76 -13.59 -23.70
C GLU A 529 -26.55 -13.76 -22.77
N GLN A 530 -25.35 -13.90 -23.32
CA GLN A 530 -24.11 -13.91 -22.52
C GLN A 530 -23.92 -12.59 -21.77
N MET A 531 -24.37 -11.49 -22.38
CA MET A 531 -24.34 -10.17 -21.73
C MET A 531 -25.31 -10.04 -20.57
N LYS A 532 -26.39 -10.78 -20.49
CA LYS A 532 -27.31 -10.76 -19.34
C LYS A 532 -26.55 -11.17 -18.07
N MET A 533 -25.72 -12.19 -18.14
CA MET A 533 -24.89 -12.64 -17.00
C MET A 533 -23.87 -11.57 -16.62
N MET A 534 -23.19 -10.93 -17.61
CA MET A 534 -22.25 -9.84 -17.35
C MET A 534 -22.94 -8.59 -16.79
N GLN A 535 -24.18 -8.29 -17.23
CA GLN A 535 -24.99 -7.22 -16.66
C GLN A 535 -25.28 -7.43 -15.17
N TRP A 536 -25.61 -8.65 -14.78
CA TRP A 536 -25.81 -8.98 -13.36
C TRP A 536 -24.55 -8.79 -12.53
N MET A 537 -23.39 -9.21 -13.04
CA MET A 537 -22.12 -8.96 -12.40
C MET A 537 -21.83 -7.47 -12.22
N MET A 538 -22.14 -6.63 -13.24
CA MET A 538 -21.93 -5.18 -13.15
C MET A 538 -22.85 -4.50 -12.13
N TYR A 539 -24.05 -5.02 -11.85
CA TYR A 539 -24.90 -4.52 -10.76
C TYR A 539 -24.51 -5.06 -9.39
N LEU A 540 -23.93 -6.25 -9.32
CA LEU A 540 -23.44 -6.82 -8.07
C LEU A 540 -22.13 -6.16 -7.61
N MET A 541 -21.30 -5.71 -8.56
CA MET A 541 -19.99 -5.09 -8.27
C MET A 541 -20.08 -3.88 -7.32
N PRO A 542 -21.02 -2.92 -7.45
CA PRO A 542 -21.18 -1.83 -6.49
C PRO A 542 -21.48 -2.30 -5.06
N VAL A 543 -22.21 -3.41 -4.92
CA VAL A 543 -22.50 -4.00 -3.60
C VAL A 543 -21.21 -4.58 -2.99
N MET A 544 -20.42 -5.28 -3.81
CA MET A 544 -19.09 -5.76 -3.36
C MET A 544 -18.17 -4.59 -2.99
N PHE A 545 -18.18 -3.52 -3.78
CA PHE A 545 -17.41 -2.32 -3.48
C PHE A 545 -17.81 -1.66 -2.18
N PHE A 546 -19.11 -1.68 -1.83
CA PHE A 546 -19.56 -1.18 -0.54
C PHE A 546 -18.85 -1.91 0.61
N PHE A 547 -18.87 -3.23 0.64
CA PHE A 547 -18.20 -4.02 1.68
C PHE A 547 -16.68 -3.82 1.70
N MET A 548 -16.06 -3.54 0.56
CA MET A 548 -14.62 -3.33 0.47
C MET A 548 -14.21 -1.91 0.87
N PHE A 549 -14.98 -0.89 0.46
CA PHE A 549 -14.58 0.51 0.59
C PHE A 549 -15.19 1.23 1.79
N ASN A 550 -16.06 0.59 2.56
CA ASN A 550 -16.70 1.22 3.72
C ASN A 550 -15.68 1.68 4.79
N ASP A 551 -14.61 0.89 5.00
CA ASP A 551 -13.51 1.22 5.93
C ASP A 551 -12.42 2.13 5.31
N TYR A 552 -12.53 2.49 4.01
CA TYR A 552 -11.52 3.28 3.31
C TYR A 552 -11.68 4.77 3.54
N SER A 553 -10.60 5.52 3.23
CA SER A 553 -10.60 6.96 3.37
C SER A 553 -11.73 7.62 2.57
N SER A 554 -12.41 8.58 3.21
CA SER A 554 -13.47 9.37 2.61
C SER A 554 -12.97 10.14 1.39
N GLY A 555 -11.72 10.62 1.39
CA GLY A 555 -11.08 11.27 0.25
C GLY A 555 -10.99 10.37 -0.97
N LEU A 556 -10.66 9.08 -0.80
CA LEU A 556 -10.65 8.11 -1.90
C LEU A 556 -12.06 7.83 -2.44
N ASN A 557 -13.00 7.59 -1.53
CA ASN A 557 -14.41 7.38 -1.90
C ASN A 557 -15.00 8.61 -2.59
N PHE A 558 -14.67 9.81 -2.11
CA PHE A 558 -15.06 11.08 -2.73
C PHE A 558 -14.44 11.26 -4.12
N TYR A 559 -13.15 10.96 -4.29
CA TYR A 559 -12.51 10.98 -5.61
C TYR A 559 -13.22 10.04 -6.60
N TYR A 560 -13.54 8.82 -6.19
CA TYR A 560 -14.27 7.87 -7.06
C TYR A 560 -15.69 8.34 -7.35
N PHE A 561 -16.40 8.86 -6.35
CA PHE A 561 -17.73 9.44 -6.54
C PHE A 561 -17.71 10.52 -7.61
N ILE A 562 -16.85 11.53 -7.46
CA ILE A 562 -16.73 12.66 -8.40
C ILE A 562 -16.25 12.17 -9.78
N SER A 563 -15.30 11.24 -9.82
CA SER A 563 -14.78 10.67 -11.08
C SER A 563 -15.85 9.96 -11.89
N LEU A 564 -16.72 9.17 -11.24
CA LEU A 564 -17.84 8.48 -11.88
C LEU A 564 -18.95 9.47 -12.28
N PHE A 565 -19.24 10.45 -11.44
CA PHE A 565 -20.20 11.51 -11.73
C PHE A 565 -19.79 12.27 -13.01
N PHE A 566 -18.55 12.73 -13.12
CA PHE A 566 -18.06 13.39 -14.34
C PHE A 566 -18.05 12.43 -15.54
N SER A 567 -17.72 11.16 -15.36
CA SER A 567 -17.81 10.18 -16.45
C SER A 567 -19.24 10.02 -16.97
N ALA A 568 -20.23 9.96 -16.07
CA ALA A 568 -21.64 9.91 -16.42
C ALA A 568 -22.09 11.19 -17.15
N ALA A 569 -21.67 12.36 -16.66
CA ALA A 569 -21.98 13.65 -17.28
C ALA A 569 -21.36 13.77 -18.70
N ILE A 570 -20.10 13.36 -18.89
CA ILE A 570 -19.44 13.32 -20.18
C ILE A 570 -20.18 12.38 -21.13
N MET A 571 -20.54 11.20 -20.69
CA MET A 571 -21.27 10.22 -21.50
C MET A 571 -22.65 10.74 -21.90
N TRP A 572 -23.37 11.37 -20.97
CA TRP A 572 -24.64 12.02 -21.24
C TRP A 572 -24.51 13.15 -22.27
N ALA A 573 -23.53 14.03 -22.12
CA ALA A 573 -23.25 15.13 -23.04
C ALA A 573 -22.90 14.60 -24.45
N LEU A 574 -22.05 13.59 -24.55
CA LEU A 574 -21.68 12.96 -25.83
C LEU A 574 -22.92 12.31 -26.49
N ARG A 575 -23.81 11.70 -25.72
CA ARG A 575 -25.04 11.10 -26.26
C ARG A 575 -25.99 12.17 -26.81
N LYS A 576 -26.15 13.28 -26.09
CA LYS A 576 -27.03 14.39 -26.52
C LYS A 576 -26.51 15.10 -27.76
N THR A 577 -25.19 15.21 -27.89
CA THR A 577 -24.53 15.92 -29.02
C THR A 577 -24.33 15.05 -30.26
N THR A 578 -24.49 13.72 -30.16
CA THR A 578 -24.30 12.82 -31.29
C THR A 578 -25.60 12.65 -32.06
N ASN A 579 -25.59 13.01 -33.36
CA ASN A 579 -26.73 12.81 -34.27
C ASN A 579 -26.56 11.45 -34.96
N ASP A 580 -27.45 10.51 -34.65
CA ASP A 580 -27.40 9.12 -35.14
C ASP A 580 -27.66 9.04 -36.68
N GLU A 581 -28.52 9.91 -37.24
CA GLU A 581 -28.81 9.94 -38.67
C GLU A 581 -27.60 10.40 -39.51
N LYS A 582 -26.95 11.50 -39.07
CA LYS A 582 -25.71 11.97 -39.70
C LYS A 582 -24.60 10.94 -39.61
N LEU A 583 -24.51 10.25 -38.49
CA LEU A 583 -23.50 9.21 -38.27
C LEU A 583 -23.72 8.02 -39.20
N LEU A 584 -24.98 7.58 -39.38
CA LEU A 584 -25.34 6.52 -40.31
C LEU A 584 -25.03 6.90 -41.77
N ALA A 585 -25.38 8.13 -42.18
CA ALA A 585 -25.06 8.64 -43.52
C ALA A 585 -23.55 8.62 -43.83
N ILE A 586 -22.71 9.01 -42.87
CA ILE A 586 -21.25 8.95 -43.01
C ILE A 586 -20.77 7.49 -43.17
N LEU A 587 -21.33 6.58 -42.41
CA LEU A 587 -20.98 5.16 -42.48
C LEU A 587 -21.40 4.53 -43.82
N GLU A 588 -22.55 4.90 -44.35
CA GLU A 588 -23.01 4.47 -45.67
C GLU A 588 -22.15 4.97 -46.82
N ALA A 589 -21.76 6.25 -46.76
CA ALA A 589 -20.81 6.81 -47.72
C ALA A 589 -19.48 6.04 -47.70
N LYS A 590 -18.97 5.73 -46.52
CA LYS A 590 -17.73 4.97 -46.33
C LYS A 590 -17.87 3.50 -46.80
N TYR A 591 -19.02 2.89 -46.60
CA TYR A 591 -19.30 1.56 -47.07
C TYR A 591 -19.27 1.51 -48.60
N LYS A 592 -19.90 2.48 -49.29
CA LYS A 592 -19.87 2.62 -50.76
C LYS A 592 -18.44 2.79 -51.27
N GLU A 593 -17.65 3.64 -50.63
CA GLU A 593 -16.23 3.84 -50.98
C GLU A 593 -15.42 2.53 -50.84
N ASN A 594 -15.57 1.83 -49.73
CA ASN A 594 -14.84 0.58 -49.45
C ASN A 594 -15.28 -0.55 -50.43
N LYS A 595 -16.56 -0.61 -50.83
CA LYS A 595 -17.08 -1.57 -51.82
C LYS A 595 -16.50 -1.33 -53.22
N ASN A 596 -16.28 -0.08 -53.56
CA ASN A 596 -15.71 0.32 -54.86
C ASN A 596 -14.17 0.18 -54.90
N ASN A 597 -13.51 -0.06 -53.78
CA ASN A 597 -12.06 -0.20 -53.69
C ASN A 597 -11.64 -1.45 -52.90
N PRO A 598 -11.84 -2.67 -53.45
CA PRO A 598 -11.60 -3.94 -52.75
C PRO A 598 -10.14 -4.19 -52.36
N ASN A 599 -9.18 -3.42 -52.92
CA ASN A 599 -7.75 -3.55 -52.65
C ASN A 599 -7.25 -2.71 -51.45
N LYS A 600 -8.14 -1.99 -50.76
CA LYS A 600 -7.77 -1.23 -49.55
C LYS A 600 -7.48 -2.20 -48.40
N LYS A 601 -6.21 -2.57 -48.22
CA LYS A 601 -5.76 -3.42 -47.09
C LYS A 601 -6.24 -2.82 -45.77
N THR A 602 -6.97 -3.64 -45.03
CA THR A 602 -7.24 -3.32 -43.61
C THR A 602 -5.89 -3.09 -42.90
N SER A 603 -5.64 -1.89 -42.45
CA SER A 603 -4.38 -1.54 -41.81
C SER A 603 -4.50 -1.64 -40.26
N GLY A 604 -3.44 -2.08 -39.59
CA GLY A 604 -3.30 -2.04 -38.16
C GLY A 604 -3.82 -3.28 -37.41
N LEU A 605 -4.35 -3.08 -36.21
CA LEU A 605 -4.77 -4.14 -35.29
C LEU A 605 -5.85 -5.07 -35.88
N ALA A 606 -6.74 -4.53 -36.72
CA ALA A 606 -7.78 -5.30 -37.39
C ALA A 606 -7.20 -6.35 -38.36
N ALA A 607 -6.16 -6.01 -39.12
CA ALA A 607 -5.47 -6.94 -40.01
C ALA A 607 -4.74 -8.06 -39.26
N ARG A 608 -4.15 -7.71 -38.07
CA ARG A 608 -3.52 -8.73 -37.20
C ARG A 608 -4.52 -9.67 -36.57
N LEU A 609 -5.68 -9.18 -36.16
CA LEU A 609 -6.77 -10.02 -35.63
C LEU A 609 -7.34 -10.95 -36.69
N GLU A 610 -7.54 -10.45 -37.92
CA GLU A 610 -7.99 -11.27 -39.04
C GLU A 610 -6.97 -12.36 -39.41
N ALA A 611 -5.68 -12.04 -39.36
CA ALA A 611 -4.60 -13.01 -39.56
C ALA A 611 -4.56 -14.06 -38.42
N MET A 612 -4.75 -13.67 -37.18
CA MET A 612 -4.84 -14.60 -36.05
C MET A 612 -6.07 -15.49 -36.11
N GLN A 613 -7.22 -14.96 -36.55
CA GLN A 613 -8.44 -15.77 -36.76
C GLN A 613 -8.25 -16.81 -37.88
N LYS A 614 -7.65 -16.42 -39.01
CA LYS A 614 -7.35 -17.37 -40.09
C LYS A 614 -6.39 -18.48 -39.63
N GLN A 615 -5.37 -18.14 -38.83
CA GLN A 615 -4.49 -19.13 -38.23
C GLN A 615 -5.22 -20.09 -37.28
N ALA A 616 -6.13 -19.56 -36.45
CA ALA A 616 -6.93 -20.37 -35.54
C ALA A 616 -7.90 -21.32 -36.31
N GLU A 617 -8.51 -20.84 -37.40
CA GLU A 617 -9.37 -21.67 -38.27
C GLU A 617 -8.56 -22.76 -38.98
N GLU A 618 -7.38 -22.46 -39.46
CA GLU A 618 -6.47 -23.45 -40.07
C GLU A 618 -6.04 -24.52 -39.07
N LEU A 619 -5.69 -24.14 -37.87
CA LEU A 619 -5.36 -25.06 -36.78
C LEU A 619 -6.55 -25.95 -36.37
N GLN A 620 -7.77 -25.40 -36.33
CA GLN A 620 -8.97 -26.17 -36.07
C GLN A 620 -9.28 -27.16 -37.20
N ARG A 621 -9.13 -26.75 -38.47
CA ARG A 621 -9.28 -27.64 -39.63
C ARG A 621 -8.25 -28.77 -39.62
N GLN A 622 -7.02 -28.48 -39.26
CA GLN A 622 -5.96 -29.50 -39.12
C GLN A 622 -6.28 -30.50 -38.01
N ARG A 623 -6.78 -30.04 -36.84
CA ARG A 623 -7.20 -30.92 -35.73
C ARG A 623 -8.39 -31.78 -36.09
N MET A 624 -9.40 -31.24 -36.79
CA MET A 624 -10.54 -32.04 -37.26
C MET A 624 -10.16 -33.07 -38.32
N ASN A 625 -9.19 -32.78 -39.18
CA ASN A 625 -8.68 -33.73 -40.17
C ASN A 625 -7.79 -34.82 -39.54
N GLN A 626 -7.13 -34.54 -38.42
CA GLN A 626 -6.37 -35.52 -37.63
C GLN A 626 -7.29 -36.46 -36.82
N GLN A 627 -8.46 -35.98 -36.38
CA GLN A 627 -9.46 -36.81 -35.67
C GLN A 627 -10.30 -37.70 -36.63
N LYS A 628 -10.26 -37.45 -37.94
CA LYS A 628 -10.93 -38.27 -38.97
C LYS A 628 -10.03 -39.33 -39.62
N LYS A 629 -8.74 -39.32 -39.28
CA LYS A 629 -7.78 -40.41 -39.58
C LYS A 629 -7.60 -41.32 -38.37
#